data_d1cee1161a929ca9a27b6d9d163ce4f1
#
_entry.id   d1cee1161a929ca9a27b6d9d163ce4f1
#
_cell.length_a   1.000
_cell.length_b   1.000
_cell.length_c   1.000
_cell.angle_alpha   90.00
_cell.angle_beta   90.00
_cell.angle_gamma   90.00
#
_symmetry.space_group_name_H-M   'P 1'
#
loop_
_entity.id
_entity.type
_entity.pdbx_description
1 polymer ?
#
loop_
_entity_poly.entity_id
_entity_poly.type
_entity_poly.pdbx_seq_one_letter_code
_entity_poly.pdbx_strand_id
1 'polypeptide(L)'
;MGIMNTLDLPENPTLKDYQTYMQAMVLERGFDKETVSEVFLLLIEEVGELAKAIRKTNGQKIDMSRKQHEVEEEAADVFWLVIDLCNRLDIDLEKAFREKEAKNKTRVWQ
;
A
#
# COMPACT_ATOMS: atom_id res chain seq x y z
N MET A 1 -7.60 21.19 19.92
CA MET A 1 -7.02 20.83 19.66
C MET A 1 -6.87 19.47 19.65
N GLY A 2 -6.60 18.64 20.10
CA GLY A 2 -6.54 17.25 20.22
C GLY A 2 -6.82 16.45 19.00
N ILE A 3 -6.98 17.10 17.93
CA ILE A 3 -7.35 16.39 16.80
C ILE A 3 -6.25 15.70 16.14
N MET A 4 -5.09 15.88 16.58
CA MET A 4 -3.99 15.31 15.92
C MET A 4 -3.93 13.83 15.99
N ASN A 5 -4.55 13.23 16.95
CA ASN A 5 -4.47 11.79 17.14
C ASN A 5 -5.05 10.98 16.01
N THR A 6 -5.92 11.60 15.21
CA THR A 6 -6.51 10.89 14.09
C THR A 6 -5.52 10.70 12.97
N LEU A 7 -4.37 11.39 13.03
CA LEU A 7 -3.37 11.32 11.97
C LEU A 7 -2.25 10.33 12.27
N ASP A 8 -2.35 9.63 13.39
CA ASP A 8 -1.31 8.68 13.76
C ASP A 8 -1.80 7.24 13.59
N LEU A 9 -0.91 6.39 13.10
CA LEU A 9 -1.19 4.96 13.09
C LEU A 9 -1.02 4.41 14.49
N PRO A 10 -1.97 3.59 14.97
CA PRO A 10 -1.79 2.97 16.27
C PRO A 10 -0.68 1.93 16.22
N GLU A 11 -0.23 1.51 17.41
CA GLU A 11 0.72 0.44 17.50
C GLU A 11 0.00 -0.85 17.11
N ASN A 12 0.64 -1.71 16.35
CA ASN A 12 0.05 -2.96 15.85
C ASN A 12 -1.26 -2.75 15.10
N PRO A 13 -1.24 -1.93 14.03
CA PRO A 13 -2.47 -1.56 13.34
C PRO A 13 -3.10 -2.73 12.58
N THR A 14 -4.42 -2.71 12.51
CA THR A 14 -5.17 -3.61 11.64
C THR A 14 -5.26 -3.01 10.25
N LEU A 15 -5.76 -3.78 9.28
CA LEU A 15 -6.00 -3.23 7.95
C LEU A 15 -6.99 -2.08 8.00
N LYS A 16 -7.99 -2.17 8.86
CA LYS A 16 -8.94 -1.09 9.03
C LYS A 16 -8.26 0.17 9.55
N ASP A 17 -7.31 0.02 10.45
CA ASP A 17 -6.54 1.15 10.96
C ASP A 17 -5.75 1.83 9.85
N TYR A 18 -5.14 1.04 8.96
CA TYR A 18 -4.44 1.60 7.80
C TYR A 18 -5.41 2.37 6.90
N GLN A 19 -6.59 1.81 6.66
CA GLN A 19 -7.56 2.48 5.81
C GLN A 19 -8.05 3.80 6.43
N THR A 20 -8.30 3.80 7.72
CA THR A 20 -8.72 5.01 8.44
C THR A 20 -7.62 6.06 8.43
N TYR A 21 -6.39 5.65 8.71
CA TYR A 21 -5.24 6.56 8.67
C TYR A 21 -5.09 7.17 7.29
N MET A 22 -5.21 6.35 6.26
CA MET A 22 -5.02 6.80 4.89
C MET A 22 -6.05 7.84 4.48
N GLN A 23 -7.31 7.67 4.89
CA GLN A 23 -8.34 8.65 4.59
C GLN A 23 -7.95 10.02 5.14
N ALA A 24 -7.44 10.07 6.36
CA ALA A 24 -7.02 11.32 6.97
C ALA A 24 -5.83 11.92 6.25
N MET A 25 -4.86 11.09 5.88
CA MET A 25 -3.65 11.57 5.21
C MET A 25 -3.92 12.10 3.81
N VAL A 26 -4.79 11.44 3.06
CA VAL A 26 -5.15 11.88 1.73
C VAL A 26 -5.77 13.27 1.78
N LEU A 27 -6.67 13.49 2.74
CA LEU A 27 -7.29 14.81 2.91
C LEU A 27 -6.26 15.84 3.34
N GLU A 28 -5.45 15.51 4.34
CA GLU A 28 -4.47 16.47 4.85
C GLU A 28 -3.46 16.88 3.80
N ARG A 29 -3.03 15.94 2.96
CA ARG A 29 -2.02 16.20 1.95
C ARG A 29 -2.58 16.73 0.64
N GLY A 30 -3.90 16.88 0.57
CA GLY A 30 -4.55 17.44 -0.62
C GLY A 30 -4.64 16.49 -1.80
N PHE A 31 -4.61 15.17 -1.55
CA PHE A 31 -4.67 14.17 -2.61
C PHE A 31 -6.09 13.70 -2.90
N ASP A 32 -7.08 14.25 -2.19
CA ASP A 32 -8.46 13.81 -2.30
C ASP A 32 -9.08 14.10 -3.67
N LYS A 33 -8.49 15.01 -4.43
CA LYS A 33 -9.04 15.41 -5.72
C LYS A 33 -8.57 14.52 -6.87
N GLU A 34 -7.66 13.61 -6.61
CA GLU A 34 -7.22 12.68 -7.64
C GLU A 34 -8.31 11.67 -7.97
N THR A 35 -8.39 11.29 -9.22
CA THR A 35 -9.36 10.28 -9.65
C THR A 35 -8.83 8.88 -9.37
N VAL A 36 -9.75 7.91 -9.36
CA VAL A 36 -9.35 6.50 -9.20
C VAL A 36 -8.36 6.10 -10.29
N SER A 37 -8.59 6.53 -11.52
CA SER A 37 -7.68 6.21 -12.62
C SER A 37 -6.29 6.78 -12.40
N GLU A 38 -6.22 8.02 -11.92
CA GLU A 38 -4.93 8.65 -11.64
C GLU A 38 -4.18 7.90 -10.55
N VAL A 39 -4.88 7.50 -9.49
CA VAL A 39 -4.25 6.76 -8.40
C VAL A 39 -3.80 5.37 -8.88
N PHE A 40 -4.61 4.73 -9.74
CA PHE A 40 -4.22 3.43 -10.28
C PHE A 40 -2.96 3.52 -11.14
N LEU A 41 -2.85 4.57 -11.95
CA LEU A 41 -1.64 4.78 -12.76
C LEU A 41 -0.42 4.99 -11.87
N LEU A 42 -0.58 5.73 -10.78
CA LEU A 42 0.51 5.89 -9.82
C LEU A 42 0.91 4.55 -9.20
N LEU A 43 -0.07 3.70 -8.91
CA LEU A 43 0.23 2.37 -8.37
C LEU A 43 1.07 1.57 -9.36
N ILE A 44 0.72 1.58 -10.63
CA ILE A 44 1.48 0.87 -11.66
C ILE A 44 2.92 1.41 -11.72
N GLU A 45 3.07 2.73 -11.63
CA GLU A 45 4.37 3.36 -11.60
C GLU A 45 5.21 2.86 -10.42
N GLU A 46 4.61 2.82 -9.24
CA GLU A 46 5.32 2.39 -8.04
C GLU A 46 5.66 0.90 -8.08
N VAL A 47 4.80 0.08 -8.69
CA VAL A 47 5.11 -1.33 -8.90
C VAL A 47 6.35 -1.45 -9.80
N GLY A 48 6.44 -0.61 -10.82
CA GLY A 48 7.62 -0.56 -11.68
C GLY A 48 8.87 -0.16 -10.91
N GLU A 49 8.76 0.83 -10.03
CA GLU A 49 9.88 1.26 -9.20
C GLU A 49 10.31 0.17 -8.24
N LEU A 50 9.35 -0.58 -7.69
CA LEU A 50 9.66 -1.72 -6.83
C LEU A 50 10.42 -2.78 -7.62
N ALA A 51 9.97 -3.09 -8.83
CA ALA A 51 10.65 -4.06 -9.68
C ALA A 51 12.08 -3.63 -9.97
N LYS A 52 12.28 -2.34 -10.24
CA LYS A 52 13.60 -1.79 -10.50
C LYS A 52 14.50 -1.90 -9.28
N ALA A 53 13.96 -1.59 -8.10
CA ALA A 53 14.71 -1.68 -6.85
C ALA A 53 15.14 -3.13 -6.58
N ILE A 54 14.22 -4.08 -6.78
CA ILE A 54 14.52 -5.50 -6.59
C ILE A 54 15.60 -5.95 -7.57
N ARG A 55 15.50 -5.54 -8.82
CA ARG A 55 16.49 -5.93 -9.83
C ARG A 55 17.89 -5.46 -9.46
N LYS A 56 17.99 -4.29 -8.84
CA LYS A 56 19.29 -3.75 -8.43
C LYS A 56 19.96 -4.58 -7.33
N THR A 57 19.23 -5.43 -6.63
CA THR A 57 19.82 -6.26 -5.58
C THR A 57 20.50 -7.49 -6.16
N ASN A 58 20.27 -7.81 -7.43
CA ASN A 58 20.79 -9.04 -8.03
C ASN A 58 22.21 -8.87 -8.53
N GLY A 59 23.13 -9.63 -7.94
CA GLY A 59 24.49 -9.78 -8.48
C GLY A 59 25.42 -8.59 -8.38
N GLN A 60 25.07 -7.56 -7.68
CA GLN A 60 25.91 -6.39 -7.58
C GLN A 60 26.58 -6.29 -6.22
N LYS A 61 27.88 -5.94 -6.24
CA LYS A 61 28.65 -5.82 -5.02
C LYS A 61 28.64 -4.38 -4.53
N ILE A 62 27.45 -3.80 -4.40
CA ILE A 62 27.34 -2.46 -3.89
C ILE A 62 26.66 -2.56 -2.54
N ASP A 63 26.61 -1.48 -1.80
CA ASP A 63 26.00 -1.43 -0.49
C ASP A 63 24.60 -2.08 -0.49
N MET A 64 24.54 -3.33 -0.06
CA MET A 64 23.30 -4.11 -0.08
C MET A 64 22.30 -3.59 0.94
N SER A 65 22.76 -2.98 2.03
CA SER A 65 21.82 -2.44 3.02
C SER A 65 21.05 -1.25 2.45
N ARG A 66 21.72 -0.43 1.65
CA ARG A 66 21.06 0.69 0.99
C ARG A 66 20.05 0.22 -0.04
N LYS A 67 20.39 -0.84 -0.78
CA LYS A 67 19.48 -1.40 -1.78
C LYS A 67 18.26 -2.04 -1.13
N GLN A 68 18.47 -2.71 0.00
CA GLN A 68 17.36 -3.26 0.75
C GLN A 68 16.42 -2.16 1.23
N HIS A 69 16.97 -1.04 1.66
CA HIS A 69 16.17 0.10 2.09
C HIS A 69 15.31 0.65 0.95
N GLU A 70 15.87 0.72 -0.27
CA GLU A 70 15.11 1.14 -1.44
C GLU A 70 13.93 0.21 -1.71
N VAL A 71 14.14 -1.11 -1.60
CA VAL A 71 13.07 -2.08 -1.79
C VAL A 71 11.97 -1.88 -0.75
N GLU A 72 12.36 -1.65 0.50
CA GLU A 72 11.40 -1.43 1.58
C GLU A 72 10.55 -0.20 1.33
N GLU A 73 11.17 0.88 0.91
CA GLU A 73 10.45 2.12 0.62
C GLU A 73 9.46 1.94 -0.52
N GLU A 74 9.88 1.28 -1.59
CA GLU A 74 9.00 1.07 -2.73
C GLU A 74 7.86 0.11 -2.40
N ALA A 75 8.12 -0.90 -1.57
CA ALA A 75 7.06 -1.79 -1.12
C ALA A 75 6.03 -1.02 -0.28
N ALA A 76 6.50 -0.12 0.56
CA ALA A 76 5.61 0.72 1.36
C ALA A 76 4.75 1.62 0.47
N ASP A 77 5.33 2.19 -0.58
CA ASP A 77 4.60 3.05 -1.51
C ASP A 77 3.52 2.28 -2.25
N VAL A 78 3.82 1.05 -2.66
CA VAL A 78 2.82 0.20 -3.32
C VAL A 78 1.66 -0.09 -2.37
N PHE A 79 1.96 -0.46 -1.14
CA PHE A 79 0.94 -0.74 -0.14
C PHE A 79 0.08 0.50 0.12
N TRP A 80 0.72 1.66 0.24
CA TRP A 80 0.04 2.93 0.45
C TRP A 80 -1.02 3.17 -0.62
N LEU A 81 -0.66 2.96 -1.88
CA LEU A 81 -1.56 3.20 -2.99
C LEU A 81 -2.68 2.16 -3.08
N VAL A 82 -2.41 0.91 -2.71
CA VAL A 82 -3.45 -0.11 -2.65
C VAL A 82 -4.51 0.27 -1.61
N ILE A 83 -4.06 0.73 -0.45
CA ILE A 83 -4.97 1.17 0.61
C ILE A 83 -5.81 2.36 0.15
N ASP A 84 -5.17 3.34 -0.50
CA ASP A 84 -5.87 4.51 -1.01
C ASP A 84 -6.93 4.13 -2.05
N LEU A 85 -6.59 3.23 -2.97
CA LEU A 85 -7.56 2.76 -3.95
C LEU A 85 -8.75 2.07 -3.30
N CYS A 86 -8.50 1.24 -2.30
CA CYS A 86 -9.57 0.57 -1.59
C CYS A 86 -10.53 1.57 -0.97
N ASN A 87 -9.99 2.62 -0.35
CA ASN A 87 -10.82 3.66 0.24
C ASN A 87 -11.67 4.37 -0.81
N ARG A 88 -11.09 4.69 -1.95
CA ARG A 88 -11.80 5.40 -3.00
C ARG A 88 -12.90 4.55 -3.64
N LEU A 89 -12.75 3.24 -3.60
CA LEU A 89 -13.70 2.30 -4.17
C LEU A 89 -14.63 1.68 -3.13
N ASP A 90 -14.59 2.18 -1.91
CA ASP A 90 -15.42 1.68 -0.80
C ASP A 90 -15.19 0.20 -0.54
N ILE A 91 -13.95 -0.24 -0.61
CA ILE A 91 -13.60 -1.63 -0.34
C ILE A 91 -13.06 -1.76 1.08
N ASP A 92 -13.66 -2.67 1.86
CA ASP A 92 -13.10 -3.09 3.13
C ASP A 92 -12.09 -4.19 2.80
N LEU A 93 -10.81 -3.87 2.87
CA LEU A 93 -9.76 -4.75 2.36
C LEU A 93 -9.64 -6.04 3.18
N GLU A 94 -9.81 -5.95 4.49
CA GLU A 94 -9.78 -7.17 5.31
C GLU A 94 -10.89 -8.13 4.91
N LYS A 95 -12.10 -7.62 4.77
CA LYS A 95 -13.24 -8.44 4.36
C LYS A 95 -13.02 -9.05 2.99
N ALA A 96 -12.55 -8.24 2.04
CA ALA A 96 -12.29 -8.71 0.68
C ALA A 96 -11.22 -9.81 0.69
N PHE A 97 -10.18 -9.64 1.49
CA PHE A 97 -9.13 -10.64 1.59
C PHE A 97 -9.67 -11.96 2.16
N ARG A 98 -10.43 -11.89 3.25
CA ARG A 98 -10.98 -13.08 3.88
C ARG A 98 -11.91 -13.85 2.94
N GLU A 99 -12.74 -13.12 2.22
CA GLU A 99 -13.67 -13.75 1.26
C GLU A 99 -12.92 -14.40 0.11
N LYS A 100 -11.90 -13.73 -0.38
CA LYS A 100 -11.10 -14.30 -1.46
C LYS A 100 -10.34 -15.54 -1.00
N GLU A 101 -9.78 -15.51 0.20
CA GLU A 101 -9.07 -16.66 0.75
C GLU A 101 -10.00 -17.85 0.97
N ALA A 102 -11.24 -17.63 1.38
CA ALA A 102 -12.21 -18.69 1.52
C ALA A 102 -12.43 -19.39 0.18
N LYS A 103 -12.50 -18.63 -0.90
CA LYS A 103 -12.60 -19.20 -2.25
C LYS A 103 -11.34 -19.95 -2.64
N ASN A 104 -10.17 -19.38 -2.36
CA ASN A 104 -8.89 -19.97 -2.70
C ASN A 104 -8.71 -21.34 -2.04
N LYS A 105 -9.19 -21.48 -0.80
CA LYS A 105 -9.08 -22.76 -0.08
C LYS A 105 -9.85 -23.90 -0.73
N THR A 106 -10.85 -23.59 -1.53
CA THR A 106 -11.65 -24.62 -2.21
C THR A 106 -11.19 -24.87 -3.63
N ARG A 107 -10.25 -24.09 -4.14
CA ARG A 107 -9.78 -24.27 -5.52
C ARG A 107 -8.76 -25.38 -5.61
N VAL A 108 -8.77 -26.07 -6.75
CA VAL A 108 -7.74 -27.05 -7.07
C VAL A 108 -6.72 -26.33 -7.97
N TRP A 109 -5.50 -26.22 -7.46
CA TRP A 109 -4.43 -25.57 -8.21
C TRP A 109 -3.67 -26.60 -9.02
N GLN A 110 -3.41 -26.29 -10.29
CA GLN A 110 -2.71 -27.20 -11.20
C GLN A 110 -1.44 -26.59 -11.73
#